data_1c1992a8b2d0a89defaa2d5c0adced82
#
_entry.id   1c1992a8b2d0a89defaa2d5c0adced82
#
_cell.length_a   1.000
_cell.length_b   1.000
_cell.length_c   1.000
_cell.angle_alpha   90.00
_cell.angle_beta   90.00
_cell.angle_gamma   90.00
#
_symmetry.space_group_name_H-M   'P 1'
#
loop_
_entity.id
_entity.type
_entity.pdbx_description
1 polymer ?
#
loop_
_entity_poly.entity_id
_entity_poly.type
_entity_poly.pdbx_seq_one_letter_code
_entity_poly.pdbx_strand_id
1 'polypeptide(L)'
;TYRQRSFSRFDQDRVSYHLATMSDPASDSGASDGLLRRTPLRDWHATHGARMVPFGGWDMPVQYASGVLTEHHAVRNAVGLFDIGHMGQVAVSGPHALAWLQWLVPTDVSRLEIGQAQYSVLCAPDGGAIDDIIIYRLGDDRYLVIVNAANTDVDVAWMRHCLAEPGTGIDTHHVNLHPYGGARTLIAVQGPKSLSVLQKVTNT
;
A
#
# COMPACT_ATOMS: atom_id res chain seq x y z
N THR A 1 26.94 5.67 -17.09
CA THR A 1 27.84 4.76 -16.39
C THR A 1 27.49 4.75 -14.91
N TYR A 2 26.68 3.77 -14.52
CA TYR A 2 26.28 3.53 -13.14
C TYR A 2 27.52 3.05 -12.36
N ARG A 3 28.00 3.83 -11.41
CA ARG A 3 29.04 3.40 -10.47
C ARG A 3 28.41 2.50 -9.42
N GLN A 4 28.72 1.21 -9.48
CA GLN A 4 28.53 0.27 -8.37
C GLN A 4 29.27 0.82 -7.13
N ARG A 5 28.53 1.23 -6.10
CA ARG A 5 29.10 1.44 -4.79
C ARG A 5 29.12 0.11 -4.05
N SER A 6 30.29 -0.33 -3.67
CA SER A 6 30.50 -1.50 -2.83
C SER A 6 29.87 -1.24 -1.46
N PHE A 7 28.86 -2.03 -1.12
CA PHE A 7 28.32 -2.08 0.24
C PHE A 7 29.33 -2.81 1.13
N SER A 8 29.86 -2.14 2.15
CA SER A 8 30.66 -2.75 3.20
C SER A 8 29.76 -3.65 4.05
N ARG A 9 30.31 -4.81 4.45
CA ARG A 9 29.71 -5.86 5.27
C ARG A 9 28.73 -5.33 6.32
N PHE A 10 27.45 -5.67 6.15
CA PHE A 10 26.46 -5.60 7.20
C PHE A 10 26.74 -6.74 8.20
N ASP A 11 26.73 -6.40 9.48
CA ASP A 11 26.84 -7.36 10.57
C ASP A 11 25.54 -8.17 10.64
N GLN A 12 25.58 -9.41 10.12
CA GLN A 12 24.43 -10.32 10.01
C GLN A 12 23.93 -10.83 11.34
N ASP A 13 24.60 -10.51 12.46
CA ASP A 13 24.35 -11.16 13.75
C ASP A 13 23.36 -10.41 14.67
N ARG A 14 22.77 -9.30 14.26
CA ARG A 14 21.92 -8.46 15.14
C ARG A 14 20.45 -8.32 14.77
N VAL A 15 20.00 -8.89 13.68
CA VAL A 15 18.58 -8.83 13.33
C VAL A 15 18.07 -10.23 13.00
N SER A 16 17.62 -10.92 14.04
CA SER A 16 16.84 -12.15 13.86
C SER A 16 15.47 -11.77 13.32
N TYR A 17 15.38 -11.56 12.00
CA TYR A 17 14.11 -11.61 11.34
C TYR A 17 13.67 -13.07 11.34
N HIS A 18 12.65 -13.41 12.12
CA HIS A 18 11.86 -14.58 11.81
C HIS A 18 11.16 -14.29 10.47
N LEU A 19 11.87 -14.55 9.39
CA LEU A 19 11.25 -14.86 8.11
C LEU A 19 10.44 -16.13 8.35
N ALA A 20 9.17 -15.96 8.67
CA ALA A 20 8.22 -17.03 8.47
C ALA A 20 8.37 -17.39 6.98
N THR A 21 8.91 -18.60 6.74
CA THR A 21 9.02 -19.17 5.40
C THR A 21 7.68 -18.94 4.72
N MET A 22 7.71 -18.23 3.60
CA MET A 22 6.54 -18.06 2.73
C MET A 22 6.11 -19.45 2.28
N SER A 23 5.18 -20.05 3.04
CA SER A 23 4.44 -21.22 2.61
C SER A 23 3.44 -20.76 1.55
N ASP A 24 3.30 -21.58 0.52
CA ASP A 24 2.39 -21.44 -0.61
C ASP A 24 1.05 -20.81 -0.19
N PRO A 25 0.50 -19.82 -0.94
CA PRO A 25 -0.76 -19.16 -0.61
C PRO A 25 -1.98 -20.07 -0.63
N ALA A 26 -1.81 -21.37 -0.85
CA ALA A 26 -2.88 -22.38 -0.88
C ALA A 26 -3.11 -23.13 0.45
N SER A 27 -2.36 -22.83 1.54
CA SER A 27 -2.42 -23.63 2.77
C SER A 27 -2.62 -22.85 4.07
N ASP A 28 -3.07 -21.60 4.04
CA ASP A 28 -3.42 -20.89 5.28
C ASP A 28 -4.88 -21.16 5.68
N SER A 29 -5.13 -22.39 6.19
CA SER A 29 -6.31 -22.74 6.99
C SER A 29 -6.00 -22.65 8.49
N GLY A 30 -5.13 -21.72 8.88
CA GLY A 30 -4.86 -21.36 10.27
C GLY A 30 -5.97 -20.45 10.79
N ALA A 31 -7.11 -21.03 11.20
CA ALA A 31 -8.11 -20.34 11.99
C ALA A 31 -7.50 -19.94 13.35
N SER A 32 -6.84 -18.78 13.41
CA SER A 32 -6.78 -18.04 14.65
C SER A 32 -8.17 -17.43 14.85
N ASP A 33 -8.74 -17.65 16.03
CA ASP A 33 -10.03 -17.13 16.50
C ASP A 33 -10.04 -15.60 16.65
N GLY A 34 -9.45 -14.91 15.67
CA GLY A 34 -9.28 -13.47 15.56
C GLY A 34 -10.41 -12.86 14.75
N LEU A 35 -11.13 -11.95 15.34
CA LEU A 35 -12.16 -11.14 14.70
C LEU A 35 -11.57 -10.45 13.46
N LEU A 36 -12.10 -10.72 12.25
CA LEU A 36 -11.66 -10.08 11.03
C LEU A 36 -11.76 -8.55 11.15
N ARG A 37 -10.78 -7.83 10.64
CA ARG A 37 -10.82 -6.37 10.54
C ARG A 37 -11.96 -5.96 9.61
N ARG A 38 -12.50 -4.75 9.77
CA ARG A 38 -13.62 -4.24 8.99
C ARG A 38 -13.28 -2.89 8.40
N THR A 39 -13.61 -2.69 7.12
CA THR A 39 -13.57 -1.36 6.52
C THR A 39 -14.77 -0.53 7.02
N PRO A 40 -14.73 0.81 6.93
CA PRO A 40 -15.87 1.65 7.23
C PRO A 40 -17.13 1.33 6.42
N LEU A 41 -16.97 0.72 5.23
CA LEU A 41 -18.09 0.36 4.33
C LEU A 41 -18.59 -1.08 4.53
N ARG A 42 -17.98 -1.87 5.41
CA ARG A 42 -18.29 -3.28 5.61
C ARG A 42 -19.78 -3.54 5.83
N ASP A 43 -20.42 -2.78 6.72
CA ASP A 43 -21.83 -2.99 7.06
C ASP A 43 -22.75 -2.54 5.92
N TRP A 44 -22.35 -1.51 5.18
CA TRP A 44 -23.03 -1.12 3.95
C TRP A 44 -23.02 -2.24 2.93
N HIS A 45 -21.87 -2.89 2.68
CA HIS A 45 -21.75 -4.03 1.78
C HIS A 45 -22.68 -5.17 2.18
N ALA A 46 -22.65 -5.56 3.45
CA ALA A 46 -23.46 -6.66 3.96
C ALA A 46 -24.97 -6.37 3.83
N THR A 47 -25.42 -5.15 4.16
CA THR A 47 -26.84 -4.76 4.05
C THR A 47 -27.31 -4.61 2.61
N HIS A 48 -26.40 -4.40 1.65
CA HIS A 48 -26.69 -4.32 0.22
C HIS A 48 -26.48 -5.66 -0.53
N GLY A 49 -26.40 -6.77 0.22
CA GLY A 49 -26.41 -8.11 -0.36
C GLY A 49 -25.06 -8.55 -0.93
N ALA A 50 -23.96 -7.94 -0.49
CA ALA A 50 -22.64 -8.43 -0.83
C ALA A 50 -22.36 -9.78 -0.16
N ARG A 51 -21.74 -10.70 -0.88
CA ARG A 51 -21.13 -11.89 -0.31
C ARG A 51 -19.81 -11.50 0.33
N MET A 52 -19.76 -11.57 1.66
CA MET A 52 -18.58 -11.25 2.45
C MET A 52 -17.67 -12.48 2.59
N VAL A 53 -16.34 -12.27 2.52
CA VAL A 53 -15.33 -13.33 2.66
C VAL A 53 -14.11 -12.81 3.43
N PRO A 54 -13.39 -13.69 4.15
CA PRO A 54 -12.05 -13.35 4.67
C PRO A 54 -11.08 -13.06 3.51
N PHE A 55 -10.40 -11.91 3.57
CA PHE A 55 -9.39 -11.52 2.59
C PHE A 55 -8.30 -10.68 3.29
N GLY A 56 -7.07 -11.19 3.34
CA GLY A 56 -5.94 -10.49 3.95
C GLY A 56 -6.18 -10.06 5.41
N GLY A 57 -6.91 -10.84 6.19
CA GLY A 57 -7.28 -10.53 7.58
C GLY A 57 -8.49 -9.58 7.73
N TRP A 58 -9.18 -9.26 6.63
CA TRP A 58 -10.35 -8.38 6.59
C TRP A 58 -11.60 -9.11 6.13
N ASP A 59 -12.79 -8.63 6.58
CA ASP A 59 -14.10 -9.07 6.10
C ASP A 59 -14.50 -8.22 4.89
N MET A 60 -14.31 -8.77 3.67
CA MET A 60 -14.40 -8.02 2.41
C MET A 60 -15.50 -8.53 1.49
N PRO A 61 -16.15 -7.63 0.70
CA PRO A 61 -17.13 -8.03 -0.31
C PRO A 61 -16.42 -8.65 -1.52
N VAL A 62 -16.81 -9.88 -1.92
CA VAL A 62 -16.26 -10.53 -3.13
C VAL A 62 -17.14 -10.32 -4.35
N GLN A 63 -18.44 -10.22 -4.15
CA GLN A 63 -19.42 -9.98 -5.23
C GLN A 63 -20.78 -9.60 -4.66
N TYR A 64 -21.64 -9.04 -5.49
CA TYR A 64 -23.06 -8.81 -5.23
C TYR A 64 -23.95 -9.83 -5.95
N ALA A 65 -25.27 -9.70 -5.82
CA ALA A 65 -26.25 -10.64 -6.42
C ALA A 65 -26.17 -10.74 -7.95
N SER A 66 -25.69 -9.69 -8.63
CA SER A 66 -25.47 -9.69 -10.09
C SER A 66 -24.37 -10.63 -10.55
N GLY A 67 -23.46 -11.02 -9.66
CA GLY A 67 -22.36 -11.93 -9.91
C GLY A 67 -21.13 -11.27 -10.55
N VAL A 68 -19.97 -11.91 -10.34
CA VAL A 68 -18.64 -11.41 -10.74
C VAL A 68 -18.55 -11.02 -12.21
N LEU A 69 -19.11 -11.81 -13.13
CA LEU A 69 -19.03 -11.52 -14.56
C LEU A 69 -19.79 -10.26 -14.94
N THR A 70 -20.97 -10.05 -14.37
CA THR A 70 -21.77 -8.83 -14.61
C THR A 70 -21.03 -7.59 -14.08
N GLU A 71 -20.48 -7.69 -12.86
CA GLU A 71 -19.67 -6.61 -12.25
C GLU A 71 -18.41 -6.33 -13.07
N HIS A 72 -17.70 -7.38 -13.53
CA HIS A 72 -16.55 -7.23 -14.40
C HIS A 72 -16.90 -6.46 -15.68
N HIS A 73 -17.99 -6.86 -16.36
CA HIS A 73 -18.43 -6.17 -17.58
C HIS A 73 -18.87 -4.73 -17.32
N ALA A 74 -19.47 -4.44 -16.16
CA ALA A 74 -19.83 -3.08 -15.78
C ALA A 74 -18.58 -2.20 -15.66
N VAL A 75 -17.51 -2.68 -15.03
CA VAL A 75 -16.22 -1.96 -14.94
C VAL A 75 -15.59 -1.77 -16.32
N ARG A 76 -15.56 -2.84 -17.16
CA ARG A 76 -14.92 -2.78 -18.49
C ARG A 76 -15.62 -1.84 -19.45
N ASN A 77 -16.95 -1.73 -19.37
CA ASN A 77 -17.77 -0.97 -20.33
C ASN A 77 -18.27 0.36 -19.79
N ALA A 78 -18.20 0.58 -18.47
CA ALA A 78 -18.70 1.78 -17.83
C ALA A 78 -17.81 2.21 -16.65
N VAL A 79 -18.22 1.87 -15.41
CA VAL A 79 -17.49 2.25 -14.18
C VAL A 79 -17.86 1.28 -13.05
N GLY A 80 -16.91 1.00 -12.19
CA GLY A 80 -17.11 0.31 -10.91
C GLY A 80 -16.44 1.04 -9.76
N LEU A 81 -17.00 0.86 -8.57
CA LEU A 81 -16.47 1.33 -7.29
C LEU A 81 -15.95 0.14 -6.50
N PHE A 82 -14.75 0.24 -5.98
CA PHE A 82 -14.14 -0.80 -5.17
C PHE A 82 -13.78 -0.23 -3.80
N ASP A 83 -14.27 -0.87 -2.74
CA ASP A 83 -13.77 -0.62 -1.39
C ASP A 83 -12.37 -1.24 -1.28
N ILE A 84 -11.37 -0.40 -1.21
CA ILE A 84 -9.97 -0.76 -0.95
C ILE A 84 -9.48 -0.17 0.36
N GLY A 85 -10.41 0.14 1.29
CA GLY A 85 -10.13 0.70 2.60
C GLY A 85 -9.33 -0.21 3.53
N HIS A 86 -9.15 -1.49 3.15
CA HIS A 86 -8.28 -2.44 3.83
C HIS A 86 -6.78 -2.20 3.55
N MET A 87 -6.44 -1.50 2.46
CA MET A 87 -5.03 -1.19 2.12
C MET A 87 -4.41 -0.25 3.16
N GLY A 88 -3.13 -0.51 3.47
CA GLY A 88 -2.36 0.38 4.34
C GLY A 88 -2.08 1.71 3.66
N GLN A 89 -2.21 2.79 4.42
CA GLN A 89 -1.99 4.15 3.95
C GLN A 89 -0.97 4.83 4.85
N VAL A 90 0.16 5.27 4.30
CA VAL A 90 1.24 5.89 5.05
C VAL A 90 1.56 7.25 4.43
N ALA A 91 1.30 8.32 5.19
CA ALA A 91 1.78 9.65 4.79
C ALA A 91 3.28 9.77 5.07
N VAL A 92 4.00 10.29 4.07
CA VAL A 92 5.41 10.66 4.17
C VAL A 92 5.52 12.14 3.85
N SER A 93 6.12 12.92 4.75
CA SER A 93 6.21 14.37 4.55
C SER A 93 7.47 14.97 5.17
N GLY A 94 7.79 16.18 4.72
CA GLY A 94 8.92 16.97 5.19
C GLY A 94 9.95 17.23 4.09
N PRO A 95 10.86 18.19 4.31
CA PRO A 95 11.79 18.68 3.28
C PRO A 95 12.73 17.59 2.74
N HIS A 96 12.95 16.51 3.51
CA HIS A 96 13.80 15.39 3.07
C HIS A 96 12.99 14.16 2.62
N ALA A 97 11.66 14.25 2.51
CA ALA A 97 10.79 13.13 2.15
C ALA A 97 11.14 12.54 0.78
N LEU A 98 11.39 13.39 -0.23
CA LEU A 98 11.81 12.92 -1.55
C LEU A 98 13.13 12.18 -1.49
N ALA A 99 14.14 12.73 -0.84
CA ALA A 99 15.48 12.13 -0.75
C ALA A 99 15.42 10.78 -0.03
N TRP A 100 14.62 10.68 1.02
CA TRP A 100 14.43 9.43 1.75
C TRP A 100 13.67 8.39 0.91
N LEU A 101 12.58 8.76 0.21
CA LEU A 101 11.87 7.85 -0.68
C LEU A 101 12.75 7.36 -1.84
N GLN A 102 13.58 8.24 -2.44
CA GLN A 102 14.54 7.85 -3.47
C GLN A 102 15.56 6.81 -2.98
N TRP A 103 15.88 6.82 -1.70
CA TRP A 103 16.75 5.82 -1.10
C TRP A 103 16.00 4.53 -0.75
N LEU A 104 14.75 4.66 -0.28
CA LEU A 104 13.92 3.54 0.19
C LEU A 104 13.53 2.58 -0.95
N VAL A 105 13.30 3.12 -2.16
CA VAL A 105 12.71 2.36 -3.29
C VAL A 105 13.62 2.40 -4.52
N PRO A 106 13.57 1.37 -5.39
CA PRO A 106 14.41 1.30 -6.59
C PRO A 106 13.95 2.21 -7.74
N THR A 107 12.71 2.70 -7.70
CA THR A 107 12.17 3.57 -8.75
C THR A 107 12.53 5.03 -8.52
N ASP A 108 12.61 5.82 -9.58
CA ASP A 108 12.91 7.26 -9.50
C ASP A 108 11.65 8.06 -9.13
N VAL A 109 11.49 8.33 -7.83
CA VAL A 109 10.35 9.10 -7.28
C VAL A 109 10.39 10.58 -7.71
N SER A 110 11.58 11.11 -8.05
CA SER A 110 11.73 12.51 -8.48
C SER A 110 11.00 12.82 -9.80
N ARG A 111 10.69 11.78 -10.59
CA ARG A 111 9.95 11.91 -11.86
C ARG A 111 8.45 12.13 -11.67
N LEU A 112 7.92 11.91 -10.46
CA LEU A 112 6.52 12.17 -10.19
C LEU A 112 6.24 13.66 -10.15
N GLU A 113 5.28 14.11 -10.92
CA GLU A 113 4.65 15.41 -10.76
C GLU A 113 3.58 15.36 -9.64
N ILE A 114 3.21 16.54 -9.12
CA ILE A 114 2.13 16.61 -8.12
C ILE A 114 0.83 16.07 -8.74
N GLY A 115 0.16 15.17 -8.05
CA GLY A 115 -1.04 14.46 -8.50
C GLY A 115 -0.77 13.16 -9.25
N GLN A 116 0.49 12.81 -9.52
CA GLN A 116 0.87 11.54 -10.14
C GLN A 116 1.17 10.46 -9.09
N ALA A 117 1.14 9.23 -9.58
CA ALA A 117 1.50 8.04 -8.81
C ALA A 117 2.37 7.09 -9.62
N GLN A 118 3.15 6.26 -8.94
CA GLN A 118 3.91 5.17 -9.55
C GLN A 118 3.94 3.94 -8.67
N TYR A 119 4.03 2.78 -9.30
CA TYR A 119 4.37 1.53 -8.63
C TYR A 119 5.84 1.49 -8.26
N SER A 120 6.14 0.89 -7.12
CA SER A 120 7.49 0.59 -6.67
C SER A 120 7.50 -0.65 -5.80
N VAL A 121 8.66 -0.99 -5.26
CA VAL A 121 8.87 -2.16 -4.41
C VAL A 121 9.65 -1.75 -3.17
N LEU A 122 9.26 -2.24 -2.01
CA LEU A 122 10.10 -2.26 -0.82
C LEU A 122 11.05 -3.45 -0.93
N CYS A 123 12.35 -3.19 -0.83
CA CYS A 123 13.38 -4.22 -0.97
C CYS A 123 14.10 -4.45 0.35
N ALA A 124 14.40 -5.72 0.62
CA ALA A 124 15.33 -6.11 1.67
C ALA A 124 16.79 -5.86 1.22
N PRO A 125 17.76 -5.78 2.16
CA PRO A 125 19.18 -5.54 1.82
C PRO A 125 19.81 -6.61 0.92
N ASP A 126 19.28 -7.82 0.93
CA ASP A 126 19.72 -8.93 0.05
C ASP A 126 19.12 -8.87 -1.36
N GLY A 127 18.25 -7.89 -1.63
CA GLY A 127 17.56 -7.69 -2.90
C GLY A 127 16.23 -8.41 -3.01
N GLY A 128 15.78 -9.11 -1.96
CA GLY A 128 14.45 -9.71 -1.89
C GLY A 128 13.35 -8.63 -1.85
N ALA A 129 12.20 -8.90 -2.47
CA ALA A 129 11.04 -8.02 -2.36
C ALA A 129 10.34 -8.24 -1.01
N ILE A 130 10.08 -7.16 -0.28
CA ILE A 130 9.26 -7.18 0.94
C ILE A 130 7.79 -7.04 0.55
N ASP A 131 7.48 -5.99 -0.25
CA ASP A 131 6.14 -5.75 -0.78
C ASP A 131 6.18 -4.86 -2.03
N ASP A 132 5.12 -4.90 -2.85
CA ASP A 132 4.88 -3.90 -3.89
C ASP A 132 4.00 -2.78 -3.35
N ILE A 133 4.32 -1.54 -3.71
CA ILE A 133 3.68 -0.35 -3.18
C ILE A 133 3.32 0.65 -4.28
N ILE A 134 2.41 1.57 -3.97
CA ILE A 134 2.13 2.71 -4.83
C ILE A 134 2.50 4.00 -4.09
N ILE A 135 3.28 4.86 -4.72
CA ILE A 135 3.67 6.16 -4.19
C ILE A 135 2.94 7.25 -4.96
N TYR A 136 2.14 8.06 -4.27
CA TYR A 136 1.48 9.26 -4.79
C TYR A 136 2.25 10.50 -4.35
N ARG A 137 2.48 11.47 -5.25
CA ARG A 137 2.98 12.79 -4.89
C ARG A 137 1.81 13.74 -4.70
N LEU A 138 1.56 14.18 -3.46
CA LEU A 138 0.44 15.05 -3.10
C LEU A 138 0.82 16.54 -3.01
N GLY A 139 2.11 16.84 -3.03
CA GLY A 139 2.66 18.20 -2.93
C GLY A 139 4.18 18.15 -3.00
N ASP A 140 4.84 19.29 -2.81
CA ASP A 140 6.30 19.38 -2.94
C ASP A 140 7.01 18.40 -1.98
N ASP A 141 6.61 18.41 -0.71
CA ASP A 141 7.20 17.59 0.35
C ASP A 141 6.17 16.62 0.98
N ARG A 142 5.14 16.22 0.22
CA ARG A 142 4.06 15.38 0.72
C ARG A 142 3.76 14.23 -0.23
N TYR A 143 3.85 13.02 0.33
CA TYR A 143 3.60 11.77 -0.38
C TYR A 143 2.62 10.91 0.40
N LEU A 144 1.90 10.05 -0.32
CA LEU A 144 1.09 8.99 0.23
C LEU A 144 1.60 7.67 -0.34
N VAL A 145 1.96 6.76 0.53
CA VAL A 145 2.37 5.40 0.18
C VAL A 145 1.22 4.46 0.51
N ILE A 146 0.76 3.71 -0.48
CA ILE A 146 -0.23 2.64 -0.32
C ILE A 146 0.52 1.32 -0.30
N VAL A 147 0.28 0.53 0.73
CA VAL A 147 0.88 -0.79 0.96
C VAL A 147 -0.19 -1.87 1.04
N ASN A 148 0.17 -3.13 0.80
CA ASN A 148 -0.78 -4.23 0.80
C ASN A 148 -1.35 -4.51 2.19
N ALA A 149 -2.64 -4.86 2.23
CA ALA A 149 -3.40 -5.03 3.47
C ALA A 149 -2.78 -6.06 4.43
N ALA A 150 -2.37 -7.21 3.89
CA ALA A 150 -1.77 -8.30 4.67
C ALA A 150 -0.39 -7.94 5.21
N ASN A 151 0.35 -7.07 4.51
CA ASN A 151 1.74 -6.72 4.83
C ASN A 151 1.89 -5.38 5.54
N THR A 152 0.79 -4.63 5.76
CA THR A 152 0.83 -3.26 6.29
C THR A 152 1.72 -3.10 7.52
N ASP A 153 1.64 -4.03 8.48
CA ASP A 153 2.42 -3.95 9.73
C ASP A 153 3.92 -4.18 9.47
N VAL A 154 4.25 -5.11 8.56
CA VAL A 154 5.63 -5.41 8.14
C VAL A 154 6.22 -4.22 7.37
N ASP A 155 5.46 -3.67 6.44
CA ASP A 155 5.89 -2.55 5.61
C ASP A 155 6.15 -1.29 6.43
N VAL A 156 5.23 -0.97 7.34
CA VAL A 156 5.39 0.17 8.27
C VAL A 156 6.59 -0.04 9.20
N ALA A 157 6.79 -1.25 9.70
CA ALA A 157 7.97 -1.58 10.53
C ALA A 157 9.26 -1.42 9.73
N TRP A 158 9.30 -1.90 8.48
CA TRP A 158 10.44 -1.72 7.58
C TRP A 158 10.72 -0.26 7.26
N MET A 159 9.70 0.50 6.91
CA MET A 159 9.82 1.95 6.65
C MET A 159 10.36 2.70 7.87
N ARG A 160 9.90 2.35 9.08
CA ARG A 160 10.40 2.93 10.34
C ARG A 160 11.84 2.55 10.61
N HIS A 161 12.20 1.28 10.37
CA HIS A 161 13.58 0.82 10.50
C HIS A 161 14.50 1.62 9.56
N CYS A 162 14.15 1.72 8.28
CA CYS A 162 14.89 2.48 7.29
C CYS A 162 14.98 3.99 7.62
N LEU A 163 13.99 4.54 8.29
CA LEU A 163 14.02 5.94 8.74
C LEU A 163 14.98 6.14 9.93
N ALA A 164 15.10 5.14 10.80
CA ALA A 164 15.96 5.18 11.98
C ALA A 164 17.41 4.82 11.68
N GLU A 165 17.72 4.22 10.54
CA GLU A 165 19.07 3.76 10.18
C GLU A 165 19.99 4.95 9.89
N PRO A 166 21.06 5.16 10.69
CA PRO A 166 21.95 6.31 10.54
C PRO A 166 22.88 6.21 9.32
N GLY A 167 22.89 5.08 8.61
CA GLY A 167 23.84 4.81 7.53
C GLY A 167 23.45 5.35 6.14
N THR A 168 22.29 5.98 5.99
CA THR A 168 21.78 6.43 4.69
C THR A 168 22.54 7.63 4.11
N GLY A 169 23.23 8.41 4.96
CA GLY A 169 23.78 9.69 4.56
C GLY A 169 22.71 10.75 4.24
N ILE A 170 21.43 10.45 4.51
CA ILE A 170 20.28 11.33 4.33
C ILE A 170 19.87 11.83 5.71
N ASP A 171 19.60 13.12 5.81
CA ASP A 171 19.04 13.71 7.02
C ASP A 171 17.57 13.28 7.15
N THR A 172 17.32 12.30 8.01
CA THR A 172 15.98 11.76 8.28
C THR A 172 15.23 12.53 9.36
N HIS A 173 15.88 13.44 10.10
CA HIS A 173 15.24 14.22 11.17
C HIS A 173 14.05 15.07 10.70
N HIS A 174 14.02 15.40 9.43
CA HIS A 174 12.95 16.17 8.80
C HIS A 174 12.02 15.33 7.93
N VAL A 175 12.00 14.02 8.11
CA VAL A 175 11.04 13.10 7.47
C VAL A 175 10.02 12.63 8.50
N ASN A 176 8.74 12.90 8.23
CA ASN A 176 7.63 12.44 9.05
C ASN A 176 6.95 11.26 8.37
N LEU A 177 6.83 10.15 9.10
CA LEU A 177 6.13 8.94 8.69
C LEU A 177 4.87 8.78 9.54
N HIS A 178 3.69 8.85 8.93
CA HIS A 178 2.42 8.76 9.63
C HIS A 178 1.48 7.72 9.00
N PRO A 179 1.41 6.49 9.53
CA PRO A 179 0.40 5.52 9.15
C PRO A 179 -0.99 5.97 9.61
N TYR A 180 -1.99 5.95 8.72
CA TYR A 180 -3.35 6.39 9.06
C TYR A 180 -4.17 5.36 9.85
N GLY A 181 -3.74 4.10 9.91
CA GLY A 181 -4.31 3.09 10.80
C GLY A 181 -5.81 2.84 10.66
N GLY A 182 -6.38 2.97 9.46
CA GLY A 182 -7.82 2.80 9.23
C GLY A 182 -8.69 4.03 9.54
N ALA A 183 -8.07 5.18 9.91
CA ALA A 183 -8.78 6.44 10.13
C ALA A 183 -9.38 7.04 8.84
N ARG A 184 -9.03 6.47 7.67
CA ARG A 184 -9.50 6.88 6.35
C ARG A 184 -9.96 5.66 5.57
N THR A 185 -10.98 5.83 4.73
CA THR A 185 -11.31 4.84 3.72
C THR A 185 -10.67 5.20 2.38
N LEU A 186 -10.50 4.21 1.54
CA LEU A 186 -9.98 4.35 0.19
C LEU A 186 -10.96 3.67 -0.77
N ILE A 187 -11.36 4.37 -1.82
CA ILE A 187 -12.26 3.86 -2.84
C ILE A 187 -11.58 4.01 -4.20
N ALA A 188 -11.47 2.91 -4.94
CA ALA A 188 -11.03 2.96 -6.32
C ALA A 188 -12.24 3.12 -7.26
N VAL A 189 -12.17 4.12 -8.14
CA VAL A 189 -13.18 4.37 -9.20
C VAL A 189 -12.55 3.99 -10.52
N GLN A 190 -13.00 2.88 -11.12
CA GLN A 190 -12.36 2.22 -12.24
C GLN A 190 -13.30 2.11 -13.44
N GLY A 191 -12.75 2.29 -14.65
CA GLY A 191 -13.47 2.09 -15.91
C GLY A 191 -13.49 3.31 -16.81
N PRO A 192 -13.91 3.17 -18.08
CA PRO A 192 -13.85 4.24 -19.09
C PRO A 192 -14.69 5.46 -18.75
N LYS A 193 -15.70 5.33 -17.88
CA LYS A 193 -16.56 6.45 -17.44
C LYS A 193 -16.21 6.99 -16.05
N SER A 194 -15.10 6.54 -15.43
CA SER A 194 -14.73 6.94 -14.05
C SER A 194 -14.60 8.44 -13.89
N LEU A 195 -13.92 9.14 -14.83
CA LEU A 195 -13.77 10.58 -14.78
C LEU A 195 -15.11 11.30 -14.79
N SER A 196 -16.03 10.90 -15.68
CA SER A 196 -17.36 11.55 -15.80
C SER A 196 -18.25 11.32 -14.57
N VAL A 197 -18.01 10.26 -13.80
CA VAL A 197 -18.69 10.01 -12.52
C VAL A 197 -18.08 10.86 -11.42
N LEU A 198 -16.75 10.89 -11.33
CA LEU A 198 -16.04 11.71 -10.33
C LEU A 198 -16.38 13.20 -10.47
N GLN A 199 -16.43 13.72 -11.68
CA GLN A 199 -16.79 15.12 -11.94
C GLN A 199 -18.20 15.53 -11.47
N LYS A 200 -19.10 14.56 -11.17
CA LYS A 200 -20.42 14.85 -10.61
C LYS A 200 -20.40 15.03 -9.09
N VAL A 201 -19.36 14.54 -8.42
CA VAL A 201 -19.26 14.52 -6.95
C VAL A 201 -18.06 15.32 -6.41
N THR A 202 -17.23 15.84 -7.32
CA THR A 202 -16.10 16.72 -6.98
C THR A 202 -16.19 18.02 -7.80
N ASN A 203 -15.77 19.12 -7.20
CA ASN A 203 -15.76 20.46 -7.84
C ASN A 203 -14.41 20.77 -8.49
N THR A 204 -13.66 19.77 -8.91
CA THR A 204 -12.34 19.91 -9.55
C THR A 204 -12.41 19.55 -11.02
#